data_8372bd355227cd32cb853cabe722b171
#
_entry.id   8372bd355227cd32cb853cabe722b171
#
_cell.length_a   1.000
_cell.length_b   1.000
_cell.length_c   1.000
_cell.angle_alpha   90.00
_cell.angle_beta   90.00
_cell.angle_gamma   90.00
#
_symmetry.space_group_name_H-M   'P 1'
#
loop_
_entity.id
_entity.type
_entity.pdbx_description
1 polymer ?
#
loop_
_entity_poly.entity_id
_entity_poly.type
_entity_poly.pdbx_seq_one_letter_code
_entity_poly.pdbx_strand_id
1 'polypeptide(L)'
;MAQIEGEMPEGTRTILVEDLATDGKSKQVFADAIRAAGAEVEHTFVVFHYGIFPHGPEVMKAMGLELHALTTCWDVLKVARAQGYFDAETISSVESFLNGPVDWRPPQG
;
A
#
# COMPACT_ATOMS: atom_id res chain seq x y z
N MET A 1 6.36 -25.43 6.79
CA MET A 1 6.77 -24.33 7.67
C MET A 1 5.55 -23.48 8.02
N ALA A 2 5.30 -23.26 9.28
CA ALA A 2 4.18 -22.43 9.69
C ALA A 2 4.48 -20.97 9.36
N GLN A 3 3.59 -20.32 8.61
CA GLN A 3 3.69 -18.92 8.25
C GLN A 3 2.91 -18.02 9.22
N ILE A 4 2.23 -18.62 10.19
CA ILE A 4 1.38 -17.94 11.15
C ILE A 4 1.82 -18.31 12.55
N GLU A 5 2.04 -17.30 13.37
CA GLU A 5 2.29 -17.46 14.81
C GLU A 5 1.03 -17.04 15.57
N GLY A 6 0.71 -17.79 16.63
CA GLY A 6 -0.48 -17.55 17.43
C GLY A 6 -1.62 -18.48 17.08
N GLU A 7 -2.77 -18.19 17.66
CA GLU A 7 -3.98 -19.00 17.50
C GLU A 7 -4.97 -18.30 16.56
N MET A 8 -5.40 -19.03 15.54
CA MET A 8 -6.40 -18.55 14.60
C MET A 8 -7.29 -19.73 14.19
N PRO A 9 -8.37 -19.96 14.94
CA PRO A 9 -9.28 -21.06 14.64
C PRO A 9 -9.85 -20.97 13.22
N GLU A 10 -10.16 -22.11 12.62
CA GLU A 10 -10.79 -22.17 11.32
C GLU A 10 -12.09 -21.37 11.29
N GLY A 11 -12.32 -20.62 10.23
CA GLY A 11 -13.49 -19.77 10.08
C GLY A 11 -13.40 -18.40 10.75
N THR A 12 -12.27 -18.11 11.41
CA THR A 12 -12.06 -16.79 12.01
C THR A 12 -12.06 -15.69 10.95
N ARG A 13 -12.76 -14.60 11.22
CA ARG A 13 -12.72 -13.41 10.40
C ARG A 13 -11.54 -12.54 10.84
N THR A 14 -10.66 -12.22 9.90
CA THR A 14 -9.42 -11.49 10.20
C THR A 14 -9.31 -10.21 9.38
N ILE A 15 -8.46 -9.31 9.85
CA ILE A 15 -8.00 -8.13 9.12
C ILE A 15 -6.49 -8.24 9.01
N LEU A 16 -5.95 -8.02 7.82
CA LEU A 16 -4.50 -7.94 7.64
C LEU A 16 -4.04 -6.51 7.92
N VAL A 17 -3.19 -6.33 8.93
CA VAL A 17 -2.69 -5.00 9.32
C VAL A 17 -1.19 -4.93 9.04
N GLU A 18 -0.78 -3.92 8.29
CA GLU A 18 0.62 -3.68 7.97
C GLU A 18 0.95 -2.19 8.02
N ASP A 19 2.24 -1.87 8.01
CA ASP A 19 2.71 -0.48 8.03
C ASP A 19 2.64 0.17 6.65
N LEU A 20 2.90 -0.58 5.58
CA LEU A 20 3.14 -0.02 4.26
C LEU A 20 2.50 -0.87 3.15
N ALA A 21 1.94 -0.19 2.16
CA ALA A 21 1.58 -0.81 0.88
C ALA A 21 2.11 0.04 -0.28
N THR A 22 2.81 -0.60 -1.21
CA THR A 22 3.23 0.02 -2.47
C THR A 22 2.21 -0.28 -3.57
N ASP A 23 2.40 -1.36 -4.33
CA ASP A 23 1.46 -1.81 -5.36
C ASP A 23 0.47 -2.87 -4.87
N GLY A 24 0.63 -3.37 -3.65
CA GLY A 24 -0.24 -4.36 -3.03
C GLY A 24 0.14 -5.82 -3.27
N LYS A 25 1.12 -6.10 -4.12
CA LYS A 25 1.46 -7.48 -4.49
C LYS A 25 1.92 -8.33 -3.31
N SER A 26 2.65 -7.74 -2.37
CA SER A 26 3.13 -8.44 -1.18
C SER A 26 2.01 -8.97 -0.29
N LYS A 27 0.83 -8.37 -0.38
CA LYS A 27 -0.35 -8.78 0.39
C LYS A 27 -0.83 -10.19 0.00
N GLN A 28 -0.55 -10.62 -1.22
CA GLN A 28 -0.95 -11.95 -1.70
C GLN A 28 -0.39 -13.05 -0.83
N VAL A 29 0.88 -12.97 -0.46
CA VAL A 29 1.54 -13.97 0.38
C VAL A 29 0.84 -14.07 1.74
N PHE A 30 0.54 -12.94 2.35
CA PHE A 30 -0.12 -12.90 3.67
C PHE A 30 -1.57 -13.38 3.59
N ALA A 31 -2.31 -12.93 2.60
CA ALA A 31 -3.70 -13.34 2.40
C ALA A 31 -3.79 -14.85 2.14
N ASP A 32 -2.89 -15.38 1.32
CA ASP A 32 -2.86 -16.82 1.03
C ASP A 32 -2.54 -17.63 2.28
N ALA A 33 -1.62 -17.17 3.11
CA ALA A 33 -1.27 -17.85 4.37
C ALA A 33 -2.48 -17.89 5.34
N ILE A 34 -3.20 -16.79 5.46
CA ILE A 34 -4.39 -16.71 6.32
C ILE A 34 -5.47 -17.67 5.81
N ARG A 35 -5.72 -17.66 4.50
CA ARG A 35 -6.75 -18.51 3.87
C ARG A 35 -6.37 -19.97 3.92
N ALA A 36 -5.09 -20.30 3.76
CA ALA A 36 -4.59 -21.66 3.88
C ALA A 36 -4.74 -22.22 5.29
N ALA A 37 -4.72 -21.35 6.30
CA ALA A 37 -4.97 -21.74 7.70
C ALA A 37 -6.47 -21.88 8.02
N GLY A 38 -7.36 -21.65 7.03
CA GLY A 38 -8.80 -21.79 7.20
C GLY A 38 -9.53 -20.56 7.71
N ALA A 39 -8.85 -19.42 7.81
CA ALA A 39 -9.47 -18.16 8.20
C ALA A 39 -9.88 -17.32 7.00
N GLU A 40 -10.71 -16.32 7.25
CA GLU A 40 -11.20 -15.41 6.24
C GLU A 40 -10.50 -14.05 6.34
N VAL A 41 -10.11 -13.48 5.20
CA VAL A 41 -9.58 -12.11 5.13
C VAL A 41 -10.13 -11.41 3.89
N GLU A 42 -10.77 -10.26 4.10
CA GLU A 42 -11.38 -9.46 3.04
C GLU A 42 -10.88 -8.01 3.08
N HIS A 43 -10.24 -7.62 4.16
CA HIS A 43 -9.76 -6.25 4.38
C HIS A 43 -8.30 -6.25 4.80
N THR A 44 -7.55 -5.29 4.26
CA THR A 44 -6.22 -4.96 4.76
C THR A 44 -6.17 -3.50 5.16
N PHE A 45 -5.51 -3.22 6.26
CA PHE A 45 -5.34 -1.89 6.81
C PHE A 45 -3.87 -1.56 6.88
N VAL A 46 -3.47 -0.43 6.30
CA VAL A 46 -2.08 0.03 6.32
C VAL A 46 -1.98 1.45 6.84
N VAL A 47 -0.86 1.78 7.45
CA VAL A 47 -0.59 3.16 7.91
C VAL A 47 -0.36 4.06 6.71
N PHE A 48 0.47 3.61 5.77
CA PHE A 48 0.86 4.38 4.59
C PHE A 48 0.70 3.56 3.31
N HIS A 49 0.00 4.13 2.34
CA HIS A 49 -0.18 3.55 1.01
C HIS A 49 0.34 4.54 -0.03
N TYR A 50 1.19 4.08 -0.94
CA TYR A 50 1.71 4.94 -2.00
C TYR A 50 0.59 5.54 -2.85
N GLY A 51 -0.35 4.72 -3.28
CA GLY A 51 -1.54 5.20 -4.00
C GLY A 51 -1.24 5.75 -5.39
N ILE A 52 -0.13 5.34 -6.00
CA ILE A 52 0.35 5.90 -7.27
C ILE A 52 0.52 4.86 -8.37
N PHE A 53 0.52 3.56 -8.05
CA PHE A 53 0.72 2.52 -9.04
C PHE A 53 -0.60 2.19 -9.74
N PRO A 54 -0.65 2.28 -11.09
CA PRO A 54 -1.90 2.11 -11.84
C PRO A 54 -2.57 0.76 -11.63
N HIS A 55 -1.78 -0.29 -11.39
CA HIS A 55 -2.29 -1.66 -11.24
C HIS A 55 -2.74 -2.01 -9.82
N GLY A 56 -2.47 -1.14 -8.85
CA GLY A 56 -2.77 -1.40 -7.44
C GLY A 56 -4.21 -1.83 -7.17
N PRO A 57 -5.23 -1.05 -7.62
CA PRO A 57 -6.63 -1.41 -7.39
C PRO A 57 -7.02 -2.76 -7.98
N GLU A 58 -6.53 -3.08 -9.18
CA GLU A 58 -6.81 -4.36 -9.84
C GLU A 58 -6.17 -5.53 -9.12
N VAL A 59 -4.93 -5.35 -8.64
CA VAL A 59 -4.21 -6.36 -7.86
C VAL A 59 -4.97 -6.67 -6.58
N MET A 60 -5.41 -5.65 -5.85
CA MET A 60 -6.17 -5.82 -4.61
C MET A 60 -7.52 -6.49 -4.86
N LYS A 61 -8.22 -6.11 -5.91
CA LYS A 61 -9.49 -6.72 -6.31
C LYS A 61 -9.31 -8.19 -6.66
N ALA A 62 -8.26 -8.54 -7.39
CA ALA A 62 -7.96 -9.92 -7.76
C ALA A 62 -7.68 -10.81 -6.54
N MET A 63 -7.15 -10.23 -5.47
CA MET A 63 -6.92 -10.93 -4.20
C MET A 63 -8.18 -11.03 -3.32
N GLY A 64 -9.26 -10.34 -3.68
CA GLY A 64 -10.45 -10.24 -2.85
C GLY A 64 -10.21 -9.42 -1.57
N LEU A 65 -9.33 -8.43 -1.63
CA LEU A 65 -8.99 -7.56 -0.50
C LEU A 65 -9.40 -6.12 -0.78
N GLU A 66 -10.00 -5.48 0.22
CA GLU A 66 -10.24 -4.05 0.22
C GLU A 66 -9.18 -3.37 1.09
N LEU A 67 -8.46 -2.40 0.51
CA LEU A 67 -7.39 -1.70 1.19
C LEU A 67 -7.91 -0.43 1.86
N HIS A 68 -7.54 -0.26 3.12
CA HIS A 68 -7.81 0.93 3.91
C HIS A 68 -6.49 1.52 4.38
N ALA A 69 -6.28 2.81 4.18
CA ALA A 69 -5.02 3.49 4.54
C ALA A 69 -5.28 4.75 5.33
N LEU A 70 -4.40 5.05 6.27
CA LEU A 70 -4.46 6.30 7.02
C LEU A 70 -3.96 7.47 6.17
N THR A 71 -2.94 7.25 5.34
CA THR A 71 -2.36 8.30 4.50
C THR A 71 -1.74 7.73 3.23
N THR A 72 -1.53 8.61 2.25
CA THR A 72 -0.95 8.28 0.95
C THR A 72 0.18 9.25 0.62
N CYS A 73 0.93 8.96 -0.46
CA CYS A 73 1.95 9.88 -0.98
C CYS A 73 1.34 11.25 -1.31
N TRP A 74 0.12 11.28 -1.85
CA TRP A 74 -0.56 12.52 -2.19
C TRP A 74 -0.87 13.38 -0.97
N ASP A 75 -1.27 12.75 0.13
CA ASP A 75 -1.53 13.45 1.40
C ASP A 75 -0.24 14.07 1.94
N VAL A 76 0.87 13.32 1.90
CA VAL A 76 2.17 13.80 2.35
C VAL A 76 2.65 14.97 1.48
N LEU A 77 2.51 14.85 0.17
CA LEU A 77 2.89 15.92 -0.76
C LEU A 77 2.09 17.19 -0.50
N LYS A 78 0.79 17.05 -0.26
CA LYS A 78 -0.08 18.18 0.05
C LYS A 78 0.38 18.95 1.30
N VAL A 79 0.70 18.23 2.37
CA VAL A 79 1.17 18.82 3.62
C VAL A 79 2.55 19.45 3.42
N ALA A 80 3.46 18.75 2.76
CA ALA A 80 4.82 19.26 2.51
C ALA A 80 4.79 20.56 1.71
N ARG A 81 3.91 20.66 0.72
CA ARG A 81 3.72 21.88 -0.07
C ARG A 81 3.14 23.01 0.78
N ALA A 82 2.10 22.74 1.55
CA ALA A 82 1.42 23.73 2.36
C ALA A 82 2.31 24.27 3.48
N GLN A 83 3.16 23.43 4.06
CA GLN A 83 4.06 23.79 5.17
C GLN A 83 5.43 24.32 4.71
N GLY A 84 5.70 24.28 3.41
CA GLY A 84 6.97 24.77 2.88
C GLY A 84 8.19 23.97 3.31
N TYR A 85 8.04 22.66 3.53
CA TYR A 85 9.15 21.80 3.96
C TYR A 85 10.23 21.63 2.91
N PHE A 86 9.88 21.80 1.65
CA PHE A 86 10.80 21.68 0.51
C PHE A 86 10.56 22.83 -0.45
N ASP A 87 11.57 23.14 -1.28
CA ASP A 87 11.43 24.18 -2.30
C ASP A 87 10.50 23.73 -3.44
N ALA A 88 10.11 24.70 -4.27
CA ALA A 88 9.17 24.44 -5.36
C ALA A 88 9.70 23.45 -6.39
N GLU A 89 11.00 23.45 -6.65
CA GLU A 89 11.63 22.52 -7.59
C GLU A 89 11.58 21.09 -7.07
N THR A 90 11.88 20.89 -5.79
CA THR A 90 11.80 19.58 -5.14
C THR A 90 10.35 19.05 -5.14
N ILE A 91 9.39 19.90 -4.77
CA ILE A 91 7.97 19.52 -4.79
C ILE A 91 7.52 19.12 -6.20
N SER A 92 7.92 19.90 -7.20
CA SER A 92 7.59 19.60 -8.60
C SER A 92 8.18 18.27 -9.07
N SER A 93 9.41 17.96 -8.67
CA SER A 93 10.07 16.71 -9.00
C SER A 93 9.35 15.52 -8.37
N VAL A 94 8.94 15.62 -7.11
CA VAL A 94 8.18 14.58 -6.42
C VAL A 94 6.83 14.38 -7.09
N GLU A 95 6.11 15.45 -7.40
CA GLU A 95 4.83 15.38 -8.08
C GLU A 95 4.94 14.68 -9.43
N SER A 96 5.99 14.98 -10.20
CA SER A 96 6.29 14.32 -11.45
C SER A 96 6.47 12.81 -11.29
N PHE A 97 7.19 12.39 -10.24
CA PHE A 97 7.33 10.97 -9.91
C PHE A 97 5.98 10.33 -9.56
N LEU A 98 5.19 10.97 -8.72
CA LEU A 98 3.90 10.42 -8.30
C LEU A 98 2.91 10.25 -9.45
N ASN A 99 2.99 11.13 -10.46
CA ASN A 99 2.14 11.06 -11.64
C ASN A 99 2.55 9.99 -12.65
N GLY A 100 3.82 9.55 -12.65
CA GLY A 100 4.32 8.56 -13.58
C GLY A 100 5.48 7.77 -13.00
N PRO A 101 5.26 6.97 -11.93
CA PRO A 101 6.37 6.32 -11.22
C PRO A 101 7.11 5.28 -12.04
N VAL A 102 6.44 4.65 -13.00
CA VAL A 102 7.03 3.58 -13.81
C VAL A 102 8.04 4.15 -14.82
N ASP A 103 7.71 5.28 -15.41
CA ASP A 103 8.50 5.87 -16.49
C ASP A 103 9.36 7.05 -16.03
N TRP A 104 9.25 7.42 -14.77
CA TRP A 104 9.96 8.58 -14.23
C TRP A 104 11.48 8.39 -14.29
N ARG A 105 12.16 9.47 -14.61
CA ARG A 105 13.63 9.55 -14.56
C ARG A 105 14.02 10.81 -13.80
N PRO A 106 15.08 10.75 -12.98
CA PRO A 106 15.52 11.94 -12.26
C PRO A 106 15.97 13.02 -13.25
N PRO A 107 15.76 14.30 -12.91
CA PRO A 107 16.28 15.39 -13.73
C PRO A 107 17.78 15.25 -13.91
N GLN A 108 18.27 15.46 -15.12
CA GLN A 108 19.70 15.52 -15.37
C GLN A 108 20.18 16.92 -15.00
N GLY A 109 20.99 16.97 -13.95
CA GLY A 109 21.55 18.22 -13.46
C GLY A 109 22.89 18.56 -14.11
#